data_10ea81d411f182caaabf854e331eb10a
#
_entry.id   10ea81d411f182caaabf854e331eb10a
#
_cell.length_a   1.000
_cell.length_b   1.000
_cell.length_c   1.000
_cell.angle_alpha   90.00
_cell.angle_beta   90.00
_cell.angle_gamma   90.00
#
_symmetry.space_group_name_H-M   'P 1'
#
loop_
_entity.id
_entity.type
_entity.pdbx_description
1 polymer ?
#
loop_
_entity_poly.entity_id
_entity_poly.type
_entity_poly.pdbx_seq_one_letter_code
_entity_poly.pdbx_strand_id
1 'polypeptide(L)'
;MTNKRAMTNKIALITGANKGIGFATAHALGKEGITVLMGARSPERGKQSAKTLGEEGIEAEFVHLDVTDEETVAAAAKRVEERYGRLDILVNNAGIALADGNWNTSELTVATARKVFEANVLGVIAVTNAFLPLVRKSEAGRIVNVSSEIGSFGFMSRTDTPLSGLQPGAYGSSKTALNMLTASWAIELKDTRIKINAVTPGYTATDLNNNQGFRKFEDGARIVVQTALLGEEGPTGGFFNDGEVDYLDSTTVPW
;
A
#
# COMPACT_ATOMS: atom_id res chain seq x y z
N MET A 1 3.11 -18.83 18.34
CA MET A 1 3.87 -19.50 17.24
C MET A 1 2.99 -19.47 16.02
N THR A 2 3.19 -18.50 15.15
CA THR A 2 2.48 -18.39 13.87
C THR A 2 2.80 -19.64 13.04
N ASN A 3 1.78 -20.27 12.52
CA ASN A 3 1.87 -21.56 11.86
C ASN A 3 2.63 -21.40 10.51
N LYS A 4 3.96 -21.46 10.54
CA LYS A 4 4.84 -21.34 9.35
C LYS A 4 4.38 -22.17 8.15
N ARG A 5 3.71 -23.31 8.41
CA ARG A 5 3.23 -24.23 7.36
C ARG A 5 2.00 -23.70 6.60
N ALA A 6 1.22 -22.75 7.19
CA ALA A 6 0.04 -22.16 6.55
C ALA A 6 0.39 -20.96 5.64
N MET A 7 1.64 -20.47 5.69
CA MET A 7 2.10 -19.31 4.90
C MET A 7 2.80 -19.71 3.60
N THR A 8 3.33 -20.92 3.51
CA THR A 8 4.18 -21.41 2.42
C THR A 8 3.49 -21.68 1.07
N ASN A 9 2.33 -21.11 0.81
CA ASN A 9 1.67 -21.17 -0.51
C ASN A 9 0.85 -19.90 -0.80
N LYS A 10 1.03 -18.83 -0.01
CA LYS A 10 0.34 -17.57 -0.26
C LYS A 10 1.08 -16.77 -1.32
N ILE A 11 0.32 -15.99 -2.04
CA ILE A 11 0.80 -15.13 -3.12
C ILE A 11 0.43 -13.69 -2.78
N ALA A 12 1.41 -12.81 -2.75
CA ALA A 12 1.24 -11.39 -2.49
C ALA A 12 1.65 -10.56 -3.71
N LEU A 13 0.81 -9.63 -4.14
CA LEU A 13 1.16 -8.58 -5.09
C LEU A 13 1.34 -7.27 -4.36
N ILE A 14 2.48 -6.63 -4.57
CA ILE A 14 2.79 -5.32 -3.99
C ILE A 14 3.04 -4.33 -5.15
N THR A 15 2.24 -3.27 -5.25
CA THR A 15 2.47 -2.22 -6.24
C THR A 15 3.58 -1.28 -5.80
N GLY A 16 4.40 -0.79 -6.75
CA GLY A 16 5.55 0.06 -6.43
C GLY A 16 6.64 -0.63 -5.60
N ALA A 17 6.82 -1.95 -5.78
CA ALA A 17 7.69 -2.78 -4.94
C ALA A 17 9.18 -2.72 -5.28
N ASN A 18 9.60 -1.90 -6.23
CA ASN A 18 11.01 -1.84 -6.66
C ASN A 18 11.92 -1.01 -5.74
N LYS A 19 11.39 -0.36 -4.70
CA LYS A 19 12.14 0.45 -3.73
C LYS A 19 11.31 0.80 -2.50
N GLY A 20 11.97 1.36 -1.47
CA GLY A 20 11.34 1.94 -0.28
C GLY A 20 10.43 0.96 0.46
N ILE A 21 9.28 1.46 0.95
CA ILE A 21 8.32 0.68 1.74
C ILE A 21 7.84 -0.56 0.98
N GLY A 22 7.54 -0.43 -0.32
CA GLY A 22 7.08 -1.57 -1.14
C GLY A 22 8.12 -2.69 -1.24
N PHE A 23 9.40 -2.35 -1.41
CA PHE A 23 10.50 -3.33 -1.43
C PHE A 23 10.66 -3.99 -0.06
N ALA A 24 10.69 -3.21 1.03
CA ALA A 24 10.80 -3.75 2.38
C ALA A 24 9.60 -4.64 2.75
N THR A 25 8.39 -4.28 2.29
CA THR A 25 7.20 -5.12 2.45
C THR A 25 7.35 -6.45 1.71
N ALA A 26 7.81 -6.42 0.45
CA ALA A 26 8.06 -7.63 -0.34
C ALA A 26 9.11 -8.52 0.32
N HIS A 27 10.21 -7.94 0.79
CA HIS A 27 11.27 -8.65 1.52
C HIS A 27 10.72 -9.33 2.79
N ALA A 28 9.99 -8.58 3.63
CA ALA A 28 9.46 -9.11 4.89
C ALA A 28 8.42 -10.23 4.67
N LEU A 29 7.48 -10.05 3.72
CA LEU A 29 6.53 -11.10 3.36
C LEU A 29 7.22 -12.33 2.76
N GLY A 30 8.25 -12.14 1.94
CA GLY A 30 9.05 -13.22 1.39
C GLY A 30 9.80 -14.03 2.46
N LYS A 31 10.32 -13.38 3.51
CA LYS A 31 10.92 -14.07 4.67
C LYS A 31 9.93 -14.93 5.46
N GLU A 32 8.63 -14.63 5.38
CA GLU A 32 7.56 -15.48 5.92
C GLU A 32 7.18 -16.65 4.99
N GLY A 33 7.88 -16.82 3.85
CA GLY A 33 7.64 -17.91 2.89
C GLY A 33 6.49 -17.63 1.91
N ILE A 34 6.12 -16.38 1.72
CA ILE A 34 5.10 -15.95 0.76
C ILE A 34 5.77 -15.67 -0.58
N THR A 35 5.20 -16.18 -1.68
CA THR A 35 5.62 -15.78 -3.03
C THR A 35 5.25 -14.32 -3.28
N VAL A 36 6.23 -13.46 -3.56
CA VAL A 36 6.01 -12.03 -3.73
C VAL A 36 6.09 -11.60 -5.18
N LEU A 37 5.00 -11.03 -5.68
CA LEU A 37 4.88 -10.45 -7.00
C LEU A 37 5.17 -8.95 -6.89
N MET A 38 6.31 -8.54 -7.43
CA MET A 38 6.81 -7.18 -7.33
C MET A 38 6.32 -6.33 -8.50
N GLY A 39 5.17 -5.65 -8.30
CA GLY A 39 4.59 -4.75 -9.29
C GLY A 39 5.43 -3.47 -9.42
N ALA A 40 5.92 -3.18 -10.62
CA ALA A 40 6.64 -1.95 -10.91
C ALA A 40 6.48 -1.52 -12.37
N ARG A 41 6.44 -0.21 -12.62
CA ARG A 41 6.32 0.38 -13.96
C ARG A 41 7.61 0.30 -14.78
N SER A 42 8.79 0.24 -14.15
CA SER A 42 10.07 0.08 -14.82
C SER A 42 10.48 -1.39 -14.84
N PRO A 43 10.51 -2.06 -16.01
CA PRO A 43 10.93 -3.45 -16.10
C PRO A 43 12.35 -3.68 -15.61
N GLU A 44 13.27 -2.76 -15.91
CA GLU A 44 14.66 -2.86 -15.49
C GLU A 44 14.79 -2.88 -13.96
N ARG A 45 14.23 -1.85 -13.28
CA ARG A 45 14.31 -1.73 -11.83
C ARG A 45 13.53 -2.84 -11.12
N GLY A 46 12.36 -3.21 -11.64
CA GLY A 46 11.56 -4.28 -11.08
C GLY A 46 12.25 -5.64 -11.15
N LYS A 47 12.84 -5.99 -12.28
CA LYS A 47 13.63 -7.23 -12.44
C LYS A 47 14.86 -7.25 -11.53
N GLN A 48 15.57 -6.12 -11.41
CA GLN A 48 16.73 -6.04 -10.52
C GLN A 48 16.32 -6.25 -9.06
N SER A 49 15.23 -5.63 -8.61
CA SER A 49 14.75 -5.77 -7.23
C SER A 49 14.27 -7.19 -6.93
N ALA A 50 13.56 -7.83 -7.88
CA ALA A 50 13.16 -9.23 -7.73
C ALA A 50 14.38 -10.17 -7.67
N LYS A 51 15.41 -9.91 -8.50
CA LYS A 51 16.66 -10.65 -8.47
C LYS A 51 17.37 -10.52 -7.10
N THR A 52 17.43 -9.30 -6.55
CA THR A 52 18.02 -9.07 -5.21
C THR A 52 17.33 -9.92 -4.14
N LEU A 53 16.01 -9.99 -4.13
CA LEU A 53 15.28 -10.85 -3.19
C LEU A 53 15.53 -12.34 -3.46
N GLY A 54 15.62 -12.74 -4.74
CA GLY A 54 15.95 -14.11 -5.13
C GLY A 54 17.34 -14.57 -4.65
N GLU A 55 18.33 -13.69 -4.64
CA GLU A 55 19.67 -13.95 -4.11
C GLU A 55 19.66 -14.21 -2.59
N GLU A 56 18.63 -13.72 -1.89
CA GLU A 56 18.39 -14.01 -0.47
C GLU A 56 17.51 -15.26 -0.23
N GLY A 57 17.17 -15.99 -1.30
CA GLY A 57 16.32 -17.18 -1.23
C GLY A 57 14.82 -16.92 -1.10
N ILE A 58 14.38 -15.70 -1.41
CA ILE A 58 12.97 -15.31 -1.44
C ILE A 58 12.38 -15.61 -2.81
N GLU A 59 11.22 -16.24 -2.86
CA GLU A 59 10.47 -16.45 -4.10
C GLU A 59 9.83 -15.12 -4.54
N ALA A 60 10.56 -14.37 -5.37
CA ALA A 60 10.18 -13.05 -5.84
C ALA A 60 10.10 -13.00 -7.37
N GLU A 61 9.02 -12.45 -7.91
CA GLU A 61 8.81 -12.29 -9.34
C GLU A 61 8.45 -10.86 -9.69
N PHE A 62 9.08 -10.33 -10.75
CA PHE A 62 8.69 -9.03 -11.33
C PHE A 62 7.39 -9.16 -12.13
N VAL A 63 6.47 -8.24 -11.87
CA VAL A 63 5.23 -8.04 -12.65
C VAL A 63 5.23 -6.61 -13.20
N HIS A 64 5.18 -6.46 -14.52
CA HIS A 64 5.03 -5.13 -15.13
C HIS A 64 3.65 -4.58 -14.78
N LEU A 65 3.61 -3.50 -14.02
CA LEU A 65 2.40 -2.87 -13.54
C LEU A 65 2.65 -1.38 -13.29
N ASP A 66 2.08 -0.54 -14.16
CA ASP A 66 1.90 0.89 -13.92
C ASP A 66 0.45 1.12 -13.49
N VAL A 67 0.24 1.61 -12.28
CA VAL A 67 -1.11 1.82 -11.74
C VAL A 67 -1.91 2.87 -12.50
N THR A 68 -1.24 3.71 -13.30
CA THR A 68 -1.86 4.74 -14.15
C THR A 68 -2.13 4.27 -15.59
N ASP A 69 -1.85 3.00 -15.88
CA ASP A 69 -2.04 2.38 -17.18
C ASP A 69 -2.90 1.12 -17.04
N GLU A 70 -4.18 1.23 -17.37
CA GLU A 70 -5.16 0.15 -17.25
C GLU A 70 -4.80 -1.08 -18.10
N GLU A 71 -4.08 -0.92 -19.22
CA GLU A 71 -3.64 -2.05 -20.04
C GLU A 71 -2.61 -2.90 -19.29
N THR A 72 -1.64 -2.25 -18.64
CA THR A 72 -0.64 -2.97 -17.83
C THR A 72 -1.27 -3.62 -16.59
N VAL A 73 -2.26 -2.97 -15.98
CA VAL A 73 -3.01 -3.51 -14.84
C VAL A 73 -3.78 -4.76 -15.25
N ALA A 74 -4.52 -4.70 -16.36
CA ALA A 74 -5.29 -5.84 -16.87
C ALA A 74 -4.37 -7.01 -17.28
N ALA A 75 -3.25 -6.72 -17.96
CA ALA A 75 -2.26 -7.73 -18.34
C ALA A 75 -1.62 -8.39 -17.11
N ALA A 76 -1.33 -7.61 -16.08
CA ALA A 76 -0.81 -8.13 -14.82
C ALA A 76 -1.81 -9.06 -14.11
N ALA A 77 -3.09 -8.67 -14.03
CA ALA A 77 -4.14 -9.49 -13.43
C ALA A 77 -4.32 -10.82 -14.19
N LYS A 78 -4.38 -10.77 -15.53
CA LYS A 78 -4.45 -11.95 -16.38
C LYS A 78 -3.25 -12.90 -16.15
N ARG A 79 -2.03 -12.37 -16.11
CA ARG A 79 -0.82 -13.17 -15.85
C ARG A 79 -0.88 -13.87 -14.49
N VAL A 80 -1.34 -13.17 -13.45
CA VAL A 80 -1.48 -13.75 -12.10
C VAL A 80 -2.56 -14.83 -12.09
N GLU A 81 -3.68 -14.61 -12.80
CA GLU A 81 -4.72 -15.62 -12.94
C GLU A 81 -4.22 -16.89 -13.65
N GLU A 82 -3.55 -16.75 -14.78
CA GLU A 82 -3.03 -17.87 -15.56
C GLU A 82 -1.98 -18.69 -14.79
N ARG A 83 -1.15 -18.03 -13.97
CA ARG A 83 -0.05 -18.70 -13.29
C ARG A 83 -0.42 -19.25 -11.91
N TYR A 84 -1.25 -18.54 -11.17
CA TYR A 84 -1.53 -18.84 -9.77
C TYR A 84 -3.01 -19.13 -9.48
N GLY A 85 -3.91 -18.70 -10.35
CA GLY A 85 -5.35 -18.89 -10.22
C GLY A 85 -6.02 -18.05 -9.13
N ARG A 86 -5.25 -17.47 -8.21
CA ARG A 86 -5.71 -16.65 -7.08
C ARG A 86 -4.68 -15.61 -6.67
N LEU A 87 -5.08 -14.70 -5.80
CA LEU A 87 -4.19 -13.78 -5.08
C LEU A 87 -4.61 -13.75 -3.61
N ASP A 88 -3.66 -13.95 -2.69
CA ASP A 88 -3.98 -13.98 -1.25
C ASP A 88 -3.82 -12.61 -0.60
N ILE A 89 -2.85 -11.82 -1.07
CA ILE A 89 -2.54 -10.50 -0.50
C ILE A 89 -2.36 -9.50 -1.65
N LEU A 90 -3.10 -8.39 -1.58
CA LEU A 90 -2.90 -7.22 -2.43
C LEU A 90 -2.44 -6.04 -1.58
N VAL A 91 -1.27 -5.48 -1.90
CA VAL A 91 -0.76 -4.25 -1.25
C VAL A 91 -0.74 -3.11 -2.27
N ASN A 92 -1.66 -2.18 -2.13
CA ASN A 92 -1.67 -0.94 -2.89
C ASN A 92 -0.71 0.05 -2.22
N ASN A 93 0.58 -0.03 -2.59
CA ASN A 93 1.64 0.81 -2.05
C ASN A 93 2.11 1.89 -3.02
N ALA A 94 1.97 1.70 -4.33
CA ALA A 94 2.36 2.71 -5.31
C ALA A 94 1.65 4.04 -5.06
N GLY A 95 2.42 5.12 -5.07
CA GLY A 95 1.88 6.46 -4.88
C GLY A 95 2.92 7.53 -5.18
N ILE A 96 2.44 8.75 -5.37
CA ILE A 96 3.27 9.93 -5.61
C ILE A 96 2.83 11.09 -4.73
N ALA A 97 3.77 11.95 -4.38
CA ALA A 97 3.53 13.25 -3.78
C ALA A 97 4.15 14.31 -4.69
N LEU A 98 3.34 15.25 -5.16
CA LEU A 98 3.79 16.37 -5.96
C LEU A 98 3.25 17.66 -5.34
N ALA A 99 4.05 18.70 -5.39
CA ALA A 99 3.67 20.02 -4.93
C ALA A 99 3.96 21.06 -6.00
N ASP A 100 3.16 22.11 -5.98
CA ASP A 100 3.46 23.37 -6.67
C ASP A 100 3.91 24.39 -5.61
N GLY A 101 4.86 25.22 -5.95
CA GLY A 101 5.39 26.25 -5.04
C GLY A 101 5.88 25.68 -3.71
N ASN A 102 5.44 26.27 -2.61
CA ASN A 102 5.82 25.92 -1.24
C ASN A 102 4.82 24.98 -0.54
N TRP A 103 4.11 24.14 -1.26
CA TRP A 103 3.03 23.27 -0.75
C TRP A 103 1.75 24.03 -0.30
N ASN A 104 1.65 25.34 -0.52
CA ASN A 104 0.43 26.06 -0.19
C ASN A 104 -0.75 25.56 -1.02
N THR A 105 -1.86 25.27 -0.37
CA THR A 105 -3.06 24.76 -1.07
C THR A 105 -3.58 25.78 -2.11
N SER A 106 -3.40 27.05 -1.87
CA SER A 106 -3.79 28.13 -2.83
C SER A 106 -2.91 28.18 -4.10
N GLU A 107 -1.74 27.55 -4.08
CA GLU A 107 -0.82 27.46 -5.23
C GLU A 107 -0.99 26.14 -6.01
N LEU A 108 -1.79 25.20 -5.48
CA LEU A 108 -2.02 23.90 -6.08
C LEU A 108 -2.69 24.01 -7.45
N THR A 109 -2.02 23.53 -8.49
CA THR A 109 -2.59 23.50 -9.84
C THR A 109 -3.48 22.26 -10.05
N VAL A 110 -4.50 22.41 -10.91
CA VAL A 110 -5.34 21.29 -11.33
C VAL A 110 -4.51 20.17 -12.01
N ALA A 111 -3.45 20.56 -12.74
CA ALA A 111 -2.58 19.60 -13.41
C ALA A 111 -1.82 18.70 -12.40
N THR A 112 -1.29 19.29 -11.34
CA THR A 112 -0.63 18.55 -10.25
C THR A 112 -1.62 17.68 -9.50
N ALA A 113 -2.80 18.22 -9.14
CA ALA A 113 -3.85 17.47 -8.50
C ALA A 113 -4.26 16.23 -9.32
N ARG A 114 -4.49 16.40 -10.64
CA ARG A 114 -4.83 15.26 -11.53
C ARG A 114 -3.78 14.17 -11.50
N LYS A 115 -2.49 14.50 -11.61
CA LYS A 115 -1.42 13.49 -11.57
C LYS A 115 -1.41 12.71 -10.26
N VAL A 116 -1.57 13.41 -9.13
CA VAL A 116 -1.58 12.78 -7.81
C VAL A 116 -2.80 11.87 -7.64
N PHE A 117 -3.98 12.33 -8.03
CA PHE A 117 -5.20 11.53 -7.95
C PHE A 117 -5.17 10.35 -8.92
N GLU A 118 -4.59 10.51 -10.11
CA GLU A 118 -4.42 9.44 -11.09
C GLU A 118 -3.68 8.26 -10.47
N ALA A 119 -2.54 8.49 -9.83
CA ALA A 119 -1.77 7.41 -9.22
C ALA A 119 -2.38 6.92 -7.88
N ASN A 120 -2.75 7.85 -6.98
CA ASN A 120 -3.05 7.50 -5.59
C ASN A 120 -4.50 7.09 -5.36
N VAL A 121 -5.39 7.38 -6.31
CA VAL A 121 -6.84 7.11 -6.20
C VAL A 121 -7.31 6.25 -7.35
N LEU A 122 -7.26 6.77 -8.59
CA LEU A 122 -7.77 6.06 -9.76
C LEU A 122 -6.97 4.79 -10.03
N GLY A 123 -5.64 4.85 -9.91
CA GLY A 123 -4.77 3.68 -10.03
C GLY A 123 -5.06 2.60 -8.97
N VAL A 124 -5.37 3.01 -7.73
CA VAL A 124 -5.77 2.03 -6.68
C VAL A 124 -7.13 1.40 -7.01
N ILE A 125 -8.08 2.16 -7.55
CA ILE A 125 -9.36 1.63 -8.02
C ILE A 125 -9.12 0.62 -9.15
N ALA A 126 -8.34 0.98 -10.17
CA ALA A 126 -8.04 0.11 -11.30
C ALA A 126 -7.41 -1.21 -10.85
N VAL A 127 -6.35 -1.14 -10.02
CA VAL A 127 -5.66 -2.33 -9.50
C VAL A 127 -6.59 -3.16 -8.62
N THR A 128 -7.29 -2.55 -7.67
CA THR A 128 -8.17 -3.30 -6.76
C THR A 128 -9.27 -4.02 -7.54
N ASN A 129 -9.93 -3.35 -8.48
CA ASN A 129 -11.00 -3.95 -9.29
C ASN A 129 -10.49 -5.08 -10.19
N ALA A 130 -9.31 -4.93 -10.79
CA ALA A 130 -8.72 -5.97 -11.64
C ALA A 130 -8.32 -7.22 -10.84
N PHE A 131 -7.82 -7.05 -9.62
CA PHE A 131 -7.35 -8.17 -8.80
C PHE A 131 -8.38 -8.71 -7.80
N LEU A 132 -9.47 -7.99 -7.51
CA LEU A 132 -10.51 -8.44 -6.59
C LEU A 132 -11.12 -9.81 -6.94
N PRO A 133 -11.36 -10.16 -8.22
CA PRO A 133 -11.80 -11.51 -8.58
C PRO A 133 -10.83 -12.60 -8.14
N LEU A 134 -9.51 -12.35 -8.19
CA LEU A 134 -8.48 -13.27 -7.73
C LEU A 134 -8.38 -13.33 -6.20
N VAL A 135 -8.54 -12.18 -5.54
CA VAL A 135 -8.58 -12.13 -4.07
C VAL A 135 -9.80 -12.86 -3.52
N ARG A 136 -10.95 -12.83 -4.22
CA ARG A 136 -12.15 -13.61 -3.88
C ARG A 136 -11.95 -15.14 -3.97
N LYS A 137 -10.95 -15.61 -4.73
CA LYS A 137 -10.59 -17.03 -4.82
C LYS A 137 -9.67 -17.48 -3.67
N SER A 138 -9.16 -16.54 -2.87
CA SER A 138 -8.37 -16.86 -1.66
C SER A 138 -9.28 -17.27 -0.51
N GLU A 139 -8.81 -18.25 0.29
CA GLU A 139 -9.50 -18.63 1.53
C GLU A 139 -9.48 -17.51 2.59
N ALA A 140 -8.49 -16.62 2.53
CA ALA A 140 -8.29 -15.55 3.49
C ALA A 140 -7.66 -14.31 2.81
N GLY A 141 -8.38 -13.67 1.89
CA GLY A 141 -7.92 -12.52 1.13
C GLY A 141 -7.59 -11.30 2.01
N ARG A 142 -6.49 -10.64 1.71
CA ARG A 142 -6.08 -9.40 2.41
C ARG A 142 -5.79 -8.30 1.40
N ILE A 143 -6.36 -7.12 1.63
CA ILE A 143 -6.07 -5.92 0.85
C ILE A 143 -5.56 -4.85 1.81
N VAL A 144 -4.39 -4.31 1.54
CA VAL A 144 -3.76 -3.26 2.35
C VAL A 144 -3.55 -2.04 1.49
N ASN A 145 -4.18 -0.94 1.85
CA ASN A 145 -4.03 0.35 1.19
C ASN A 145 -3.05 1.22 1.98
N VAL A 146 -1.87 1.47 1.41
CA VAL A 146 -0.87 2.35 2.05
C VAL A 146 -1.32 3.80 1.91
N SER A 147 -1.89 4.32 2.99
CA SER A 147 -2.36 5.69 3.12
C SER A 147 -1.30 6.56 3.82
N SER A 148 -1.76 7.57 4.54
CA SER A 148 -0.93 8.45 5.35
C SER A 148 -1.82 9.11 6.41
N GLU A 149 -1.30 9.36 7.60
CA GLU A 149 -1.96 10.10 8.68
C GLU A 149 -2.44 11.50 8.23
N ILE A 150 -1.73 12.12 7.29
CA ILE A 150 -2.16 13.42 6.73
C ILE A 150 -3.38 13.32 5.81
N GLY A 151 -3.87 12.12 5.52
CA GLY A 151 -5.18 11.87 4.90
C GLY A 151 -6.32 11.74 5.92
N SER A 152 -6.04 11.88 7.21
CA SER A 152 -7.02 11.82 8.30
C SER A 152 -7.48 13.22 8.69
N PHE A 153 -8.79 13.47 8.65
CA PHE A 153 -9.35 14.72 9.17
C PHE A 153 -9.12 14.84 10.67
N GLY A 154 -9.29 13.76 11.42
CA GLY A 154 -9.08 13.75 12.86
C GLY A 154 -7.64 14.07 13.26
N PHE A 155 -6.66 13.55 12.52
CA PHE A 155 -5.26 13.87 12.75
C PHE A 155 -4.93 15.31 12.32
N MET A 156 -5.35 15.74 11.13
CA MET A 156 -5.04 17.06 10.58
C MET A 156 -5.69 18.22 11.34
N SER A 157 -6.72 17.95 12.14
CA SER A 157 -7.33 18.97 13.01
C SER A 157 -6.51 19.23 14.28
N ARG A 158 -5.49 18.42 14.59
CA ARG A 158 -4.62 18.59 15.77
C ARG A 158 -3.59 19.68 15.54
N THR A 159 -3.29 20.41 16.61
CA THR A 159 -2.28 21.49 16.62
C THR A 159 -1.02 21.13 17.40
N ASP A 160 -1.00 19.96 18.02
CA ASP A 160 0.03 19.47 18.94
C ASP A 160 0.92 18.36 18.34
N THR A 161 0.91 18.20 17.01
CA THR A 161 1.72 17.21 16.30
C THR A 161 2.89 17.84 15.56
N PRO A 162 3.99 17.11 15.27
CA PRO A 162 5.10 17.61 14.45
C PRO A 162 4.69 17.99 13.02
N LEU A 163 3.52 17.53 12.57
CA LEU A 163 2.97 17.80 11.24
C LEU A 163 1.88 18.89 11.27
N SER A 164 1.64 19.50 12.43
CA SER A 164 0.70 20.63 12.55
C SER A 164 1.15 21.81 11.69
N GLY A 165 0.21 22.38 10.94
CA GLY A 165 0.52 23.44 9.98
C GLY A 165 1.01 22.97 8.61
N LEU A 166 1.24 21.65 8.42
CA LEU A 166 1.50 21.10 7.10
C LEU A 166 0.28 21.32 6.19
N GLN A 167 0.52 21.78 4.98
CA GLN A 167 -0.51 21.90 3.96
C GLN A 167 -0.40 20.73 2.97
N PRO A 168 -1.19 19.65 3.17
CA PRO A 168 -0.97 18.41 2.43
C PRO A 168 -1.43 18.48 0.96
N GLY A 169 -2.15 19.53 0.55
CA GLY A 169 -2.55 19.77 -0.83
C GLY A 169 -3.18 18.56 -1.51
N ALA A 170 -2.72 18.27 -2.73
CA ALA A 170 -3.22 17.15 -3.51
C ALA A 170 -2.89 15.78 -2.87
N TYR A 171 -1.73 15.65 -2.22
CA TYR A 171 -1.34 14.37 -1.63
C TYR A 171 -2.27 13.97 -0.47
N GLY A 172 -2.45 14.84 0.53
CA GLY A 172 -3.35 14.56 1.65
C GLY A 172 -4.78 14.32 1.19
N SER A 173 -5.29 15.18 0.29
CA SER A 173 -6.64 14.99 -0.29
C SER A 173 -6.78 13.63 -0.98
N SER A 174 -5.75 13.16 -1.70
CA SER A 174 -5.78 11.84 -2.34
C SER A 174 -5.78 10.70 -1.32
N LYS A 175 -5.07 10.86 -0.20
CA LYS A 175 -5.05 9.86 0.88
C LYS A 175 -6.36 9.83 1.66
N THR A 176 -7.03 10.97 1.84
CA THR A 176 -8.40 11.04 2.36
C THR A 176 -9.39 10.30 1.44
N ALA A 177 -9.28 10.50 0.13
CA ALA A 177 -10.10 9.77 -0.84
C ALA A 177 -9.84 8.26 -0.78
N LEU A 178 -8.58 7.83 -0.66
CA LEU A 178 -8.21 6.42 -0.49
C LEU A 178 -8.75 5.84 0.81
N ASN A 179 -8.76 6.61 1.90
CA ASN A 179 -9.34 6.21 3.17
C ASN A 179 -10.86 5.93 3.02
N MET A 180 -11.60 6.82 2.35
CA MET A 180 -13.02 6.62 2.09
C MET A 180 -13.28 5.42 1.18
N LEU A 181 -12.48 5.20 0.14
CA LEU A 181 -12.57 4.01 -0.71
C LEU A 181 -12.34 2.73 0.09
N THR A 182 -11.36 2.73 1.01
CA THR A 182 -11.09 1.59 1.89
C THR A 182 -12.31 1.23 2.74
N ALA A 183 -12.94 2.23 3.36
CA ALA A 183 -14.17 2.03 4.14
C ALA A 183 -15.34 1.52 3.25
N SER A 184 -15.48 2.06 2.04
CA SER A 184 -16.52 1.65 1.09
C SER A 184 -16.34 0.19 0.65
N TRP A 185 -15.12 -0.23 0.29
CA TRP A 185 -14.83 -1.64 -0.02
C TRP A 185 -15.04 -2.55 1.19
N ALA A 186 -14.70 -2.11 2.40
CA ALA A 186 -14.94 -2.90 3.60
C ALA A 186 -16.44 -3.17 3.82
N ILE A 187 -17.30 -2.19 3.54
CA ILE A 187 -18.76 -2.35 3.59
C ILE A 187 -19.23 -3.34 2.51
N GLU A 188 -18.74 -3.22 1.28
CA GLU A 188 -19.07 -4.14 0.17
C GLU A 188 -18.67 -5.59 0.49
N LEU A 189 -17.49 -5.76 1.10
CA LEU A 189 -16.87 -7.05 1.34
C LEU A 189 -17.20 -7.66 2.71
N LYS A 190 -18.08 -7.04 3.49
CA LYS A 190 -18.39 -7.40 4.89
C LYS A 190 -18.80 -8.87 5.09
N ASP A 191 -19.52 -9.46 4.12
CA ASP A 191 -20.00 -10.83 4.17
C ASP A 191 -19.02 -11.83 3.53
N THR A 192 -17.77 -11.42 3.32
CA THR A 192 -16.69 -12.26 2.78
C THR A 192 -15.60 -12.48 3.82
N ARG A 193 -14.64 -13.37 3.50
CA ARG A 193 -13.43 -13.56 4.33
C ARG A 193 -12.32 -12.54 4.03
N ILE A 194 -12.56 -11.61 3.11
CA ILE A 194 -11.58 -10.59 2.74
C ILE A 194 -11.53 -9.51 3.82
N LYS A 195 -10.31 -9.18 4.26
CA LYS A 195 -10.06 -8.02 5.10
C LYS A 195 -9.39 -6.94 4.28
N ILE A 196 -9.94 -5.73 4.34
CA ILE A 196 -9.37 -4.56 3.68
C ILE A 196 -9.19 -3.43 4.68
N ASN A 197 -7.97 -2.89 4.76
CA ASN A 197 -7.63 -1.84 5.71
C ASN A 197 -6.68 -0.81 5.08
N ALA A 198 -6.76 0.42 5.57
CA ALA A 198 -5.76 1.45 5.33
C ALA A 198 -4.67 1.38 6.42
N VAL A 199 -3.45 1.74 6.04
CA VAL A 199 -2.34 1.86 6.99
C VAL A 199 -1.56 3.15 6.76
N THR A 200 -0.98 3.70 7.83
CA THR A 200 0.03 4.74 7.70
C THR A 200 1.38 4.24 8.19
N PRO A 201 2.42 4.37 7.35
CA PRO A 201 3.80 4.07 7.72
C PRO A 201 4.42 5.07 8.71
N GLY A 202 3.75 6.18 8.99
CA GLY A 202 4.33 7.36 9.61
C GLY A 202 5.28 8.10 8.65
N TYR A 203 5.90 9.19 9.12
CA TYR A 203 6.80 10.00 8.28
C TYR A 203 8.11 9.26 8.02
N THR A 204 8.10 8.49 6.95
CA THR A 204 9.15 7.54 6.56
C THR A 204 10.02 8.12 5.45
N ALA A 205 11.35 8.04 5.60
CA ALA A 205 12.33 8.50 4.62
C ALA A 205 12.30 7.62 3.36
N THR A 206 11.85 8.19 2.25
CA THR A 206 11.76 7.56 0.93
C THR A 206 11.99 8.60 -0.17
N ASP A 207 12.12 8.16 -1.42
CA ASP A 207 12.19 9.07 -2.56
C ASP A 207 10.95 9.97 -2.71
N LEU A 208 9.81 9.56 -2.14
CA LEU A 208 8.56 10.32 -2.19
C LEU A 208 8.69 11.68 -1.48
N ASN A 209 9.53 11.76 -0.45
CA ASN A 209 9.78 12.96 0.34
C ASN A 209 11.26 13.37 0.37
N ASN A 210 12.02 13.05 -0.69
CA ASN A 210 13.47 13.33 -0.80
C ASN A 210 14.29 12.76 0.36
N ASN A 211 13.90 11.57 0.83
CA ASN A 211 14.50 10.87 1.98
C ASN A 211 14.46 11.66 3.29
N GLN A 212 13.47 12.56 3.41
CA GLN A 212 13.16 13.24 4.66
C GLN A 212 12.12 12.42 5.43
N GLY A 213 12.41 12.10 6.68
CA GLY A 213 11.51 11.31 7.52
C GLY A 213 12.21 10.87 8.80
N PHE A 214 11.42 10.59 9.83
CA PHE A 214 11.94 10.15 11.13
C PHE A 214 12.18 8.63 11.18
N ARG A 215 11.58 7.89 10.24
CA ARG A 215 11.58 6.43 10.18
C ARG A 215 12.30 5.92 8.94
N LYS A 216 12.93 4.76 9.03
CA LYS A 216 13.45 4.03 7.88
C LYS A 216 12.30 3.33 7.13
N PHE A 217 12.51 3.00 5.86
CA PHE A 217 11.45 2.35 5.08
C PHE A 217 11.14 0.92 5.58
N GLU A 218 12.08 0.24 6.24
CA GLU A 218 11.85 -1.05 6.90
C GLU A 218 10.88 -0.90 8.08
N ASP A 219 11.01 0.18 8.86
CA ASP A 219 10.09 0.48 9.95
C ASP A 219 8.69 0.79 9.43
N GLY A 220 8.62 1.62 8.37
CA GLY A 220 7.34 1.93 7.71
C GLY A 220 6.64 0.71 7.09
N ALA A 221 7.40 -0.31 6.67
CA ALA A 221 6.84 -1.54 6.14
C ALA A 221 6.20 -2.44 7.22
N ARG A 222 6.54 -2.28 8.51
CA ARG A 222 6.02 -3.14 9.59
C ARG A 222 4.49 -3.17 9.64
N ILE A 223 3.84 -2.03 9.62
CA ILE A 223 2.38 -1.97 9.66
C ILE A 223 1.74 -2.60 8.42
N VAL A 224 2.38 -2.43 7.25
CA VAL A 224 1.90 -3.04 6.00
C VAL A 224 1.92 -4.56 6.12
N VAL A 225 3.02 -5.12 6.62
CA VAL A 225 3.20 -6.57 6.84
C VAL A 225 2.25 -7.09 7.91
N GLN A 226 2.15 -6.41 9.06
CA GLN A 226 1.21 -6.79 10.13
C GLN A 226 -0.23 -6.88 9.62
N THR A 227 -0.65 -5.89 8.82
CA THR A 227 -2.00 -5.84 8.25
C THR A 227 -2.19 -6.88 7.14
N ALA A 228 -1.19 -7.14 6.31
CA ALA A 228 -1.22 -8.20 5.30
C ALA A 228 -1.31 -9.61 5.89
N LEU A 229 -0.85 -9.80 7.12
CA LEU A 229 -0.82 -11.09 7.83
C LEU A 229 -1.94 -11.24 8.88
N LEU A 230 -2.93 -10.35 8.90
CA LEU A 230 -4.06 -10.44 9.83
C LEU A 230 -4.74 -11.82 9.75
N GLY A 231 -5.05 -12.37 10.91
CA GLY A 231 -5.86 -13.59 11.05
C GLY A 231 -7.32 -13.39 10.62
N GLU A 232 -8.12 -14.45 10.72
CA GLU A 232 -9.55 -14.41 10.36
C GLU A 232 -10.34 -13.43 11.23
N GLU A 233 -10.04 -13.36 12.52
CA GLU A 233 -10.67 -12.46 13.48
C GLU A 233 -10.11 -11.02 13.43
N GLY A 234 -9.17 -10.76 12.52
CA GLY A 234 -8.59 -9.43 12.37
C GLY A 234 -9.60 -8.39 11.89
N PRO A 235 -9.31 -7.10 12.13
CA PRO A 235 -10.19 -6.00 11.71
C PRO A 235 -10.31 -5.87 10.20
N THR A 236 -11.42 -5.26 9.76
CA THR A 236 -11.61 -4.79 8.38
C THR A 236 -12.23 -3.41 8.41
N GLY A 237 -11.91 -2.57 7.43
CA GLY A 237 -12.42 -1.20 7.34
C GLY A 237 -11.79 -0.26 8.36
N GLY A 238 -10.60 -0.57 8.88
CA GLY A 238 -9.88 0.28 9.82
C GLY A 238 -8.71 1.04 9.16
N PHE A 239 -8.20 2.01 9.90
CA PHE A 239 -6.99 2.76 9.55
C PHE A 239 -5.98 2.64 10.70
N PHE A 240 -4.79 2.10 10.42
CA PHE A 240 -3.86 1.66 11.45
C PHE A 240 -2.42 2.17 11.25
N ASN A 241 -1.68 2.23 12.35
CA ASN A 241 -0.22 2.34 12.41
C ASN A 241 0.34 1.21 13.30
N ASP A 242 1.68 1.07 13.36
CA ASP A 242 2.34 0.00 14.11
C ASP A 242 2.56 0.29 15.60
N GLY A 243 2.08 1.42 16.10
CA GLY A 243 2.28 1.86 17.48
C GLY A 243 3.66 2.49 17.77
N GLU A 244 4.54 2.55 16.78
CA GLU A 244 5.88 3.11 16.86
C GLU A 244 5.98 4.51 16.20
N VAL A 245 4.84 5.18 16.03
CA VAL A 245 4.76 6.53 15.49
C VAL A 245 4.47 7.49 16.65
N ASP A 246 5.50 8.10 17.18
CA ASP A 246 5.50 8.85 18.47
C ASP A 246 4.42 9.94 18.59
N TYR A 247 3.94 10.46 17.45
CA TYR A 247 2.91 11.50 17.42
C TYR A 247 1.50 10.97 17.16
N LEU A 248 1.31 9.65 17.17
CA LEU A 248 0.00 8.99 17.10
C LEU A 248 -0.30 8.31 18.43
N ASP A 249 -1.40 8.71 19.07
CA ASP A 249 -1.73 8.28 20.44
C ASP A 249 -2.19 6.82 20.54
N SER A 250 -2.44 6.18 19.42
CA SER A 250 -2.98 4.82 19.37
C SER A 250 -2.62 4.14 18.05
N THR A 251 -2.68 2.81 18.03
CA THR A 251 -2.50 2.01 16.81
C THR A 251 -3.64 2.21 15.80
N THR A 252 -4.79 2.71 16.23
CA THR A 252 -5.90 3.11 15.35
C THR A 252 -5.82 4.60 15.06
N VAL A 253 -5.73 4.94 13.79
CA VAL A 253 -5.74 6.33 13.33
C VAL A 253 -7.19 6.76 13.09
N PRO A 254 -7.63 7.93 13.59
CA PRO A 254 -8.97 8.43 13.27
C PRO A 254 -9.09 8.68 11.76
N TRP A 255 -10.30 8.51 11.24
CA TRP A 255 -10.60 8.84 9.83
C TRP A 255 -10.52 10.33 9.51
#